data_95fc0b34d20724dab76344d042fe3a2e
#
_entry.id   95fc0b34d20724dab76344d042fe3a2e
#
_cell.length_a   1.000
_cell.length_b   1.000
_cell.length_c   1.000
_cell.angle_alpha   90.00
_cell.angle_beta   90.00
_cell.angle_gamma   90.00
#
_symmetry.space_group_name_H-M   'P 1'
#
loop_
_entity.id
_entity.type
_entity.pdbx_description
1 polymer ?
#
loop_
_entity_poly.entity_id
_entity_poly.type
_entity_poly.pdbx_seq_one_letter_code
_entity_poly.pdbx_strand_id
1 'polypeptide(L)'
;LIHTCERQEYTPTAEIIAEIDELLSHENLAKPIDVFTITAMGEPTLHTGLGEIIRHIKEKSGKPVAVLTNGAMMHRADVRQELQAADIVIPSLDSARAESFRKIDRPAQCVDLDEMIEGIALFCQQFSGQVWLEVMLAKNINDQPRDIEALKEAIMRIKPDRVQLNTVVRPPLENFAKPLTHEDLSRIAGQLPGNVEIIASFAKREHDSWRSPEPGEILEMLQRRPCTAPDISEALNLEPAQTSRLMEELADQGQVLKMIHQGRTYYQPPHAH
;
A
#
# COMPACT_ATOMS: atom_id res chain seq x y z
N LEU A 1 -12.04 -11.02 -2.82
CA LEU A 1 -11.82 -10.42 -1.49
C LEU A 1 -13.14 -10.39 -0.73
N ILE A 2 -13.15 -10.88 0.50
CA ILE A 2 -14.32 -10.77 1.40
C ILE A 2 -14.22 -9.41 2.06
N HIS A 3 -15.25 -8.56 1.90
CA HIS A 3 -15.34 -7.27 2.55
C HIS A 3 -15.90 -7.48 3.96
N THR A 4 -15.10 -7.24 4.99
CA THR A 4 -15.47 -7.45 6.39
C THR A 4 -14.90 -6.34 7.27
N CYS A 5 -15.53 -6.12 8.44
CA CYS A 5 -14.98 -5.33 9.55
C CYS A 5 -14.78 -6.21 10.79
N GLU A 6 -14.86 -7.51 10.65
CA GLU A 6 -14.64 -8.43 11.76
C GLU A 6 -13.14 -8.50 12.08
N ARG A 7 -12.81 -8.27 13.35
CA ARG A 7 -11.45 -8.38 13.87
C ARG A 7 -11.24 -9.76 14.47
N GLN A 8 -10.18 -10.42 14.04
CA GLN A 8 -9.78 -11.74 14.54
C GLN A 8 -8.31 -12.02 14.27
N GLU A 9 -7.79 -13.10 14.79
CA GLU A 9 -6.50 -13.64 14.35
C GLU A 9 -6.69 -14.43 13.05
N TYR A 10 -6.45 -13.78 11.90
CA TYR A 10 -6.51 -14.44 10.58
C TYR A 10 -5.38 -15.44 10.37
N THR A 11 -4.23 -15.17 10.96
CA THR A 11 -3.10 -16.07 11.16
C THR A 11 -2.74 -15.98 12.64
N PRO A 12 -2.46 -17.07 13.34
CA PRO A 12 -2.08 -17.00 14.74
C PRO A 12 -0.92 -16.03 14.96
N THR A 13 -1.06 -15.10 15.89
CA THR A 13 -0.04 -14.08 16.19
C THR A 13 1.33 -14.72 16.47
N ALA A 14 1.34 -15.87 17.16
CA ALA A 14 2.57 -16.61 17.47
C ALA A 14 3.29 -17.14 16.21
N GLU A 15 2.56 -17.52 15.16
CA GLU A 15 3.14 -17.95 13.89
C GLU A 15 3.80 -16.77 13.17
N ILE A 16 3.13 -15.61 13.11
CA ILE A 16 3.67 -14.39 12.53
C ILE A 16 4.96 -13.98 13.27
N ILE A 17 4.95 -14.03 14.59
CA ILE A 17 6.11 -13.71 15.42
C ILE A 17 7.28 -14.68 15.14
N ALA A 18 7.00 -15.97 15.01
CA ALA A 18 8.03 -16.97 14.71
C ALA A 18 8.68 -16.72 13.33
N GLU A 19 7.89 -16.38 12.31
CA GLU A 19 8.40 -16.01 10.98
C GLU A 19 9.26 -14.73 11.02
N ILE A 20 8.87 -13.75 11.84
CA ILE A 20 9.66 -12.53 12.04
C ILE A 20 10.99 -12.85 12.72
N ASP A 21 10.98 -13.69 13.76
CA ASP A 21 12.21 -14.12 14.46
C ASP A 21 13.15 -14.89 13.51
N GLU A 22 12.61 -15.75 12.67
CA GLU A 22 13.37 -16.45 11.63
C GLU A 22 13.99 -15.45 10.65
N LEU A 23 13.20 -14.52 10.11
CA LEU A 23 13.67 -13.48 9.20
C LEU A 23 14.80 -12.66 9.81
N LEU A 24 14.65 -12.24 11.08
CA LEU A 24 15.64 -11.43 11.78
C LEU A 24 16.91 -12.20 12.17
N SER A 25 16.83 -13.53 12.27
CA SER A 25 17.98 -14.41 12.57
C SER A 25 18.91 -14.64 11.37
N HIS A 26 18.42 -14.40 10.14
CA HIS A 26 19.25 -14.56 8.95
C HIS A 26 20.27 -13.42 8.85
N GLU A 27 21.56 -13.73 9.07
CA GLU A 27 22.70 -12.78 8.97
C GLU A 27 22.88 -12.15 7.57
N ASN A 28 22.15 -12.64 6.57
CA ASN A 28 22.23 -12.21 5.16
C ASN A 28 21.19 -11.16 4.73
N LEU A 29 20.70 -10.31 5.64
CA LEU A 29 20.08 -9.07 5.20
C LEU A 29 21.18 -8.19 4.57
N ALA A 30 21.48 -8.45 3.31
CA ALA A 30 22.60 -7.87 2.55
C ALA A 30 22.53 -6.32 2.44
N LYS A 31 21.47 -5.72 2.94
CA LYS A 31 21.28 -4.26 3.04
C LYS A 31 20.77 -3.89 4.44
N PRO A 32 21.22 -2.77 5.02
CA PRO A 32 20.67 -2.28 6.27
C PRO A 32 19.16 -2.00 6.12
N ILE A 33 18.37 -2.52 7.05
CA ILE A 33 16.94 -2.20 7.12
C ILE A 33 16.80 -0.83 7.78
N ASP A 34 16.10 0.10 7.13
CA ASP A 34 15.81 1.42 7.66
C ASP A 34 14.49 1.43 8.45
N VAL A 35 13.47 0.71 7.96
CA VAL A 35 12.13 0.66 8.53
C VAL A 35 11.46 -0.68 8.22
N PHE A 36 10.71 -1.23 9.18
CA PHE A 36 9.79 -2.34 8.93
C PHE A 36 8.43 -1.78 8.58
N THR A 37 7.86 -2.24 7.47
CA THR A 37 6.53 -1.81 7.04
C THR A 37 5.55 -2.97 7.16
N ILE A 38 4.53 -2.78 8.01
CA ILE A 38 3.42 -3.73 8.13
C ILE A 38 2.36 -3.35 7.11
N THR A 39 2.08 -4.28 6.22
CA THR A 39 0.99 -4.26 5.26
C THR A 39 0.36 -5.64 5.20
N ALA A 40 -0.85 -5.76 4.68
CA ALA A 40 -1.53 -7.05 4.53
C ALA A 40 -2.11 -7.20 3.12
N MET A 41 -2.46 -8.42 2.73
CA MET A 41 -3.25 -8.66 1.51
C MET A 41 -4.68 -8.09 1.61
N GLY A 42 -5.10 -7.72 2.82
CA GLY A 42 -6.33 -7.01 3.16
C GLY A 42 -6.02 -5.77 3.99
N GLU A 43 -6.49 -5.76 5.24
CA GLU A 43 -6.34 -4.64 6.18
C GLU A 43 -5.67 -5.11 7.48
N PRO A 44 -4.45 -4.60 7.83
CA PRO A 44 -3.74 -5.07 9.02
C PRO A 44 -4.49 -4.81 10.33
N THR A 45 -5.26 -3.73 10.43
CA THR A 45 -6.02 -3.39 11.65
C THR A 45 -7.19 -4.33 11.95
N LEU A 46 -7.52 -5.25 11.05
CA LEU A 46 -8.45 -6.34 11.32
C LEU A 46 -7.82 -7.45 12.17
N HIS A 47 -6.48 -7.54 12.21
CA HIS A 47 -5.79 -8.53 13.02
C HIS A 47 -5.72 -8.09 14.48
N THR A 48 -6.21 -8.91 15.41
CA THR A 48 -6.30 -8.55 16.84
C THR A 48 -4.95 -8.56 17.56
N GLY A 49 -3.93 -9.22 17.02
CA GLY A 49 -2.55 -9.23 17.52
C GLY A 49 -1.65 -8.13 16.95
N LEU A 50 -2.18 -7.16 16.19
CA LEU A 50 -1.36 -6.16 15.50
C LEU A 50 -0.42 -5.41 16.45
N GLY A 51 -0.94 -4.96 17.59
CA GLY A 51 -0.13 -4.23 18.57
C GLY A 51 1.00 -5.06 19.18
N GLU A 52 0.82 -6.37 19.33
CA GLU A 52 1.85 -7.31 19.79
C GLU A 52 2.93 -7.47 18.73
N ILE A 53 2.54 -7.68 17.47
CA ILE A 53 3.45 -7.80 16.33
C ILE A 53 4.34 -6.56 16.20
N ILE A 54 3.75 -5.36 16.28
CA ILE A 54 4.50 -4.09 16.20
C ILE A 54 5.56 -4.02 17.31
N ARG A 55 5.17 -4.28 18.56
CA ARG A 55 6.11 -4.24 19.69
C ARG A 55 7.23 -5.25 19.53
N HIS A 56 6.90 -6.48 19.11
CA HIS A 56 7.89 -7.54 18.90
C HIS A 56 8.94 -7.14 17.86
N ILE A 57 8.52 -6.62 16.70
CA ILE A 57 9.45 -6.14 15.67
C ILE A 57 10.37 -5.06 16.25
N LYS A 58 9.83 -4.07 16.96
CA LYS A 58 10.63 -2.98 17.54
C LYS A 58 11.63 -3.48 18.57
N GLU A 59 11.21 -4.37 19.47
CA GLU A 59 12.08 -4.93 20.54
C GLU A 59 13.22 -5.77 19.95
N LYS A 60 12.93 -6.56 18.92
CA LYS A 60 13.93 -7.46 18.32
C LYS A 60 14.87 -6.77 17.35
N SER A 61 14.36 -5.84 16.54
CA SER A 61 15.15 -5.20 15.48
C SER A 61 15.79 -3.89 15.91
N GLY A 62 15.22 -3.19 16.90
CA GLY A 62 15.59 -1.81 17.25
C GLY A 62 15.30 -0.80 16.16
N LYS A 63 14.46 -1.15 15.16
CA LYS A 63 14.16 -0.33 13.99
C LYS A 63 12.75 0.24 14.06
N PRO A 64 12.51 1.39 13.40
CA PRO A 64 11.16 1.95 13.29
C PRO A 64 10.20 1.01 12.59
N VAL A 65 8.92 1.07 12.99
CA VAL A 65 7.84 0.32 12.36
C VAL A 65 6.81 1.29 11.79
N ALA A 66 6.51 1.13 10.50
CA ALA A 66 5.44 1.81 9.79
C ALA A 66 4.25 0.86 9.58
N VAL A 67 3.03 1.36 9.72
CA VAL A 67 1.80 0.59 9.45
C VAL A 67 1.00 1.29 8.36
N LEU A 68 0.77 0.58 7.24
CA LEU A 68 -0.15 1.02 6.19
C LEU A 68 -1.53 0.49 6.50
N THR A 69 -2.54 1.35 6.49
CA THR A 69 -3.94 0.97 6.79
C THR A 69 -4.90 1.73 5.91
N ASN A 70 -6.02 1.11 5.53
CA ASN A 70 -7.10 1.81 4.84
C ASN A 70 -7.89 2.76 5.76
N GLY A 71 -7.54 2.84 7.04
CA GLY A 71 -8.16 3.74 8.01
C GLY A 71 -9.56 3.34 8.50
N ALA A 72 -10.21 2.38 7.87
CA ALA A 72 -11.62 2.03 8.12
C ALA A 72 -11.92 1.65 9.58
N MET A 73 -10.96 1.04 10.28
CA MET A 73 -11.13 0.60 11.66
C MET A 73 -10.65 1.61 12.71
N MET A 74 -10.13 2.77 12.29
CA MET A 74 -9.57 3.76 13.22
C MET A 74 -10.62 4.49 14.08
N HIS A 75 -11.92 4.35 13.76
CA HIS A 75 -13.00 4.77 14.65
C HIS A 75 -13.00 4.01 16.00
N ARG A 76 -12.45 2.78 16.03
CA ARG A 76 -12.38 1.94 17.23
C ARG A 76 -11.21 2.35 18.15
N ALA A 77 -11.50 2.46 19.44
CA ALA A 77 -10.48 2.84 20.43
C ALA A 77 -9.39 1.77 20.61
N ASP A 78 -9.75 0.48 20.54
CA ASP A 78 -8.80 -0.63 20.64
C ASP A 78 -7.79 -0.64 19.48
N VAL A 79 -8.23 -0.36 18.27
CA VAL A 79 -7.36 -0.23 17.09
C VAL A 79 -6.39 0.95 17.24
N ARG A 80 -6.90 2.11 17.65
CA ARG A 80 -6.03 3.26 17.90
C ARG A 80 -4.99 2.98 18.99
N GLN A 81 -5.38 2.23 20.03
CA GLN A 81 -4.46 1.83 21.10
C GLN A 81 -3.35 0.89 20.60
N GLU A 82 -3.67 -0.07 19.75
CA GLU A 82 -2.67 -0.97 19.15
C GLU A 82 -1.69 -0.21 18.25
N LEU A 83 -2.19 0.71 17.44
CA LEU A 83 -1.39 1.54 16.54
C LEU A 83 -0.44 2.50 17.27
N GLN A 84 -0.68 2.81 18.57
CA GLN A 84 0.26 3.62 19.39
C GLN A 84 1.65 2.98 19.51
N ALA A 85 1.78 1.68 19.27
CA ALA A 85 3.07 1.00 19.30
C ALA A 85 3.95 1.29 18.09
N ALA A 86 3.38 1.78 16.98
CA ALA A 86 4.10 2.11 15.75
C ALA A 86 4.92 3.42 15.89
N ASP A 87 5.79 3.69 14.92
CA ASP A 87 6.51 4.97 14.78
C ASP A 87 5.89 5.85 13.70
N ILE A 88 5.35 5.20 12.65
CA ILE A 88 4.68 5.85 11.54
C ILE A 88 3.38 5.10 11.27
N VAL A 89 2.28 5.82 11.12
CA VAL A 89 1.01 5.24 10.65
C VAL A 89 0.58 5.97 9.40
N ILE A 90 0.26 5.20 8.35
CA ILE A 90 -0.07 5.71 7.03
C ILE A 90 -1.51 5.29 6.69
N PRO A 91 -2.52 6.05 7.18
CA PRO A 91 -3.90 5.81 6.78
C PRO A 91 -4.17 6.35 5.37
N SER A 92 -5.01 5.64 4.62
CA SER A 92 -5.49 6.10 3.32
C SER A 92 -6.83 6.80 3.46
N LEU A 93 -7.01 7.93 2.75
CA LEU A 93 -8.28 8.63 2.60
C LEU A 93 -8.40 9.18 1.17
N ASP A 94 -8.87 8.35 0.26
CA ASP A 94 -8.90 8.69 -1.16
C ASP A 94 -10.04 9.66 -1.50
N SER A 95 -11.06 9.75 -0.67
CA SER A 95 -12.15 10.72 -0.79
C SER A 95 -12.83 11.02 0.54
N ALA A 96 -13.21 12.29 0.76
CA ALA A 96 -14.03 12.74 1.89
C ALA A 96 -15.50 12.95 1.49
N ARG A 97 -15.94 12.49 0.30
CA ARG A 97 -17.32 12.50 -0.14
C ARG A 97 -17.84 11.08 -0.33
N ALA A 98 -18.97 10.78 0.28
CA ALA A 98 -19.56 9.44 0.27
C ALA A 98 -19.77 8.86 -1.16
N GLU A 99 -20.08 9.69 -2.16
CA GLU A 99 -20.27 9.24 -3.54
C GLU A 99 -18.95 8.77 -4.16
N SER A 100 -17.90 9.59 -4.07
CA SER A 100 -16.58 9.29 -4.63
C SER A 100 -15.87 8.20 -3.84
N PHE A 101 -16.02 8.19 -2.50
CA PHE A 101 -15.52 7.14 -1.61
C PHE A 101 -16.04 5.75 -2.00
N ARG A 102 -17.36 5.63 -2.21
CA ARG A 102 -17.94 4.36 -2.67
C ARG A 102 -17.45 3.89 -4.03
N LYS A 103 -17.07 4.83 -4.91
CA LYS A 103 -16.57 4.50 -6.25
C LYS A 103 -15.12 4.04 -6.23
N ILE A 104 -14.26 4.71 -5.44
CA ILE A 104 -12.83 4.45 -5.44
C ILE A 104 -12.45 3.35 -4.45
N ASP A 105 -12.91 3.44 -3.20
CA ASP A 105 -12.53 2.51 -2.13
C ASP A 105 -13.41 1.28 -2.05
N ARG A 106 -14.66 1.34 -2.53
CA ARG A 106 -15.63 0.24 -2.47
C ARG A 106 -15.70 -0.37 -1.07
N PRO A 107 -15.97 0.43 -0.03
CA PRO A 107 -15.86 0.00 1.35
C PRO A 107 -16.84 -1.13 1.69
N ALA A 108 -16.52 -1.90 2.73
CA ALA A 108 -17.47 -2.80 3.35
C ALA A 108 -18.68 -2.01 3.88
N GLN A 109 -19.87 -2.64 3.97
CA GLN A 109 -21.09 -1.97 4.41
C GLN A 109 -21.02 -1.41 5.85
N CYS A 110 -20.13 -1.93 6.65
CA CYS A 110 -19.89 -1.52 8.03
C CYS A 110 -19.00 -0.28 8.17
N VAL A 111 -18.44 0.23 7.07
CA VAL A 111 -17.55 1.41 7.10
C VAL A 111 -18.39 2.67 6.91
N ASP A 112 -18.33 3.55 7.91
CA ASP A 112 -18.85 4.91 7.85
C ASP A 112 -17.71 5.89 7.62
N LEU A 113 -17.83 6.74 6.59
CA LEU A 113 -16.78 7.67 6.18
C LEU A 113 -16.53 8.76 7.24
N ASP A 114 -17.59 9.27 7.87
CA ASP A 114 -17.45 10.34 8.86
C ASP A 114 -16.82 9.81 10.14
N GLU A 115 -17.19 8.60 10.58
CA GLU A 115 -16.55 7.91 11.71
C GLU A 115 -15.08 7.57 11.41
N MET A 116 -14.76 7.18 10.18
CA MET A 116 -13.39 6.93 9.74
C MET A 116 -12.54 8.20 9.82
N ILE A 117 -13.02 9.32 9.25
CA ILE A 117 -12.31 10.62 9.31
C ILE A 117 -12.12 11.06 10.75
N GLU A 118 -13.15 10.94 11.59
CA GLU A 118 -13.05 11.26 13.02
C GLU A 118 -12.04 10.39 13.75
N GLY A 119 -12.06 9.09 13.46
CA GLY A 119 -11.12 8.12 14.05
C GLY A 119 -9.67 8.45 13.72
N ILE A 120 -9.39 8.81 12.47
CA ILE A 120 -8.06 9.25 12.03
C ILE A 120 -7.68 10.57 12.75
N ALA A 121 -8.60 11.53 12.84
CA ALA A 121 -8.36 12.80 13.51
C ALA A 121 -8.06 12.63 15.00
N LEU A 122 -8.83 11.80 15.70
CA LEU A 122 -8.60 11.47 17.12
C LEU A 122 -7.24 10.76 17.31
N PHE A 123 -6.87 9.89 16.39
CA PHE A 123 -5.56 9.25 16.44
C PHE A 123 -4.43 10.26 16.28
N CYS A 124 -4.48 11.15 15.28
CA CYS A 124 -3.47 12.19 15.07
C CYS A 124 -3.26 13.08 16.32
N GLN A 125 -4.33 13.36 17.06
CA GLN A 125 -4.24 14.18 18.28
C GLN A 125 -3.53 13.47 19.45
N GLN A 126 -3.52 12.16 19.48
CA GLN A 126 -3.06 11.33 20.59
C GLN A 126 -1.75 10.59 20.29
N PHE A 127 -1.39 10.49 19.02
CA PHE A 127 -0.23 9.74 18.58
C PHE A 127 1.05 10.57 18.72
N SER A 128 2.10 9.97 19.30
CA SER A 128 3.39 10.63 19.48
C SER A 128 4.36 10.40 18.31
N GLY A 129 4.04 9.47 17.41
CA GLY A 129 4.78 9.21 16.18
C GLY A 129 4.32 10.11 15.04
N GLN A 130 4.53 9.68 13.81
CA GLN A 130 4.15 10.43 12.61
C GLN A 130 2.92 9.82 11.92
N VAL A 131 1.98 10.66 11.49
CA VAL A 131 0.85 10.25 10.64
C VAL A 131 1.02 10.83 9.24
N TRP A 132 1.14 9.96 8.25
CA TRP A 132 1.23 10.34 6.83
C TRP A 132 -0.06 9.92 6.12
N LEU A 133 -0.91 10.89 5.81
CA LEU A 133 -2.17 10.62 5.13
C LEU A 133 -1.94 10.35 3.65
N GLU A 134 -2.12 9.11 3.21
CA GLU A 134 -2.07 8.79 1.78
C GLU A 134 -3.40 9.13 1.11
N VAL A 135 -3.32 9.75 -0.08
CA VAL A 135 -4.46 10.12 -0.90
C VAL A 135 -4.20 9.71 -2.33
N MET A 136 -4.92 8.72 -2.83
CA MET A 136 -4.85 8.32 -4.24
C MET A 136 -5.93 9.04 -5.05
N LEU A 137 -5.52 9.81 -6.03
CA LEU A 137 -6.42 10.53 -6.93
C LEU A 137 -6.54 9.82 -8.29
N ALA A 138 -7.78 9.59 -8.71
CA ALA A 138 -8.12 9.00 -9.99
C ALA A 138 -8.97 9.96 -10.81
N LYS A 139 -8.59 10.15 -12.09
CA LYS A 139 -9.22 11.13 -12.99
C LYS A 139 -10.71 10.84 -13.19
N ASN A 140 -11.53 11.89 -13.03
CA ASN A 140 -13.00 11.86 -13.13
C ASN A 140 -13.71 11.00 -12.06
N ILE A 141 -13.01 10.65 -10.98
CA ILE A 141 -13.60 9.89 -9.86
C ILE A 141 -13.64 10.74 -8.61
N ASN A 142 -12.48 11.21 -8.13
CA ASN A 142 -12.31 11.98 -6.89
C ASN A 142 -11.43 13.23 -7.07
N ASP A 143 -11.22 13.68 -8.32
CA ASP A 143 -10.40 14.84 -8.69
C ASP A 143 -11.22 16.10 -9.00
N GLN A 144 -12.55 16.07 -8.84
CA GLN A 144 -13.42 17.21 -9.13
C GLN A 144 -13.29 18.29 -8.05
N PRO A 145 -13.52 19.58 -8.34
CA PRO A 145 -13.38 20.67 -7.37
C PRO A 145 -14.11 20.43 -6.05
N ARG A 146 -15.31 19.84 -6.09
CA ARG A 146 -16.09 19.48 -4.91
C ARG A 146 -15.45 18.36 -4.08
N ASP A 147 -14.71 17.43 -4.73
CA ASP A 147 -14.02 16.34 -4.04
C ASP A 147 -12.76 16.87 -3.35
N ILE A 148 -12.04 17.77 -4.04
CA ILE A 148 -10.85 18.43 -3.48
C ILE A 148 -11.20 19.34 -2.31
N GLU A 149 -12.32 20.08 -2.36
CA GLU A 149 -12.73 20.92 -1.23
C GLU A 149 -13.13 20.07 -0.01
N ALA A 150 -13.88 18.99 -0.20
CA ALA A 150 -14.20 18.07 0.89
C ALA A 150 -12.94 17.41 1.49
N LEU A 151 -11.99 17.01 0.65
CA LEU A 151 -10.73 16.45 1.09
C LEU A 151 -9.91 17.48 1.90
N LYS A 152 -9.87 18.73 1.45
CA LYS A 152 -9.24 19.84 2.16
C LYS A 152 -9.84 20.03 3.57
N GLU A 153 -11.17 20.02 3.70
CA GLU A 153 -11.86 20.10 4.99
C GLU A 153 -11.49 18.92 5.90
N ALA A 154 -11.46 17.70 5.35
CA ALA A 154 -11.05 16.51 6.09
C ALA A 154 -9.60 16.61 6.57
N ILE A 155 -8.67 17.05 5.73
CA ILE A 155 -7.25 17.23 6.10
C ILE A 155 -7.10 18.29 7.19
N MET A 156 -7.85 19.40 7.12
CA MET A 156 -7.85 20.42 8.18
C MET A 156 -8.35 19.88 9.53
N ARG A 157 -9.26 18.91 9.51
CA ARG A 157 -9.78 18.25 10.72
C ARG A 157 -8.79 17.20 11.25
N ILE A 158 -8.21 16.38 10.37
CA ILE A 158 -7.26 15.30 10.70
C ILE A 158 -5.94 15.88 11.20
N LYS A 159 -5.40 16.89 10.53
CA LYS A 159 -4.08 17.50 10.79
C LYS A 159 -2.94 16.50 10.79
N PRO A 160 -2.74 15.73 9.71
CA PRO A 160 -1.64 14.79 9.63
C PRO A 160 -0.30 15.53 9.52
N ASP A 161 0.81 14.85 9.86
CA ASP A 161 2.17 15.41 9.70
C ASP A 161 2.55 15.59 8.24
N ARG A 162 2.04 14.70 7.36
CA ARG A 162 2.21 14.77 5.91
C ARG A 162 0.95 14.33 5.20
N VAL A 163 0.78 14.84 3.98
CA VAL A 163 -0.21 14.36 3.00
C VAL A 163 0.56 13.84 1.79
N GLN A 164 0.42 12.57 1.48
CA GLN A 164 1.09 11.91 0.37
C GLN A 164 0.12 11.72 -0.80
N LEU A 165 0.25 12.55 -1.83
CA LEU A 165 -0.57 12.44 -3.03
C LEU A 165 0.00 11.39 -3.97
N ASN A 166 -0.85 10.46 -4.35
CA ASN A 166 -0.58 9.40 -5.30
C ASN A 166 -1.62 9.45 -6.45
N THR A 167 -1.36 8.69 -7.50
CA THR A 167 -2.35 8.44 -8.56
C THR A 167 -2.25 7.00 -9.04
N VAL A 168 -3.13 6.62 -9.95
CA VAL A 168 -3.19 5.26 -10.51
C VAL A 168 -1.93 5.00 -11.34
N VAL A 169 -0.91 4.38 -10.73
CA VAL A 169 0.36 4.03 -11.41
C VAL A 169 0.36 2.61 -11.95
N ARG A 170 -0.48 1.72 -11.39
CA ARG A 170 -0.61 0.32 -11.83
C ARG A 170 -1.80 0.18 -12.76
N PRO A 171 -1.80 -0.81 -13.69
CA PRO A 171 -3.00 -1.11 -14.46
C PRO A 171 -4.16 -1.35 -13.50
N PRO A 172 -5.20 -0.50 -13.51
CA PRO A 172 -6.33 -0.67 -12.62
C PRO A 172 -7.13 -1.91 -13.04
N LEU A 173 -7.75 -2.58 -12.06
CA LEU A 173 -8.71 -3.66 -12.34
C LEU A 173 -9.88 -3.17 -13.21
N GLU A 174 -10.16 -1.88 -13.14
CA GLU A 174 -11.28 -1.24 -13.83
C GLU A 174 -10.78 -0.22 -14.85
N ASN A 175 -11.21 -0.34 -16.09
CA ASN A 175 -10.79 0.51 -17.21
C ASN A 175 -11.11 2.00 -17.06
N PHE A 176 -11.98 2.38 -16.13
CA PHE A 176 -12.37 3.77 -15.90
C PHE A 176 -11.41 4.54 -14.99
N ALA A 177 -10.61 3.87 -14.17
CA ALA A 177 -9.64 4.52 -13.30
C ALA A 177 -8.42 4.95 -14.13
N LYS A 178 -8.29 6.25 -14.38
CA LYS A 178 -7.17 6.83 -15.14
C LYS A 178 -6.28 7.64 -14.23
N PRO A 179 -4.95 7.65 -14.47
CA PRO A 179 -4.04 8.50 -13.71
C PRO A 179 -4.28 9.99 -13.97
N LEU A 180 -3.93 10.81 -12.99
CA LEU A 180 -3.71 12.23 -13.16
C LEU A 180 -2.29 12.46 -13.70
N THR A 181 -2.10 13.59 -14.39
CA THR A 181 -0.77 14.05 -14.76
C THR A 181 -0.04 14.65 -13.56
N HIS A 182 1.28 14.79 -13.66
CA HIS A 182 2.07 15.48 -12.63
C HIS A 182 1.59 16.94 -12.44
N GLU A 183 1.22 17.62 -13.53
CA GLU A 183 0.70 18.98 -13.50
C GLU A 183 -0.64 19.04 -12.74
N ASP A 184 -1.57 18.10 -13.00
CA ASP A 184 -2.83 18.01 -12.28
C ASP A 184 -2.60 17.79 -10.77
N LEU A 185 -1.71 16.86 -10.40
CA LEU A 185 -1.38 16.61 -8.99
C LEU A 185 -0.71 17.83 -8.34
N SER A 186 0.20 18.50 -9.04
CA SER A 186 0.86 19.72 -8.54
C SER A 186 -0.15 20.85 -8.29
N ARG A 187 -1.12 21.02 -9.19
CA ARG A 187 -2.20 21.98 -9.04
C ARG A 187 -3.10 21.64 -7.85
N ILE A 188 -3.39 20.36 -7.62
CA ILE A 188 -4.20 19.91 -6.47
C ILE A 188 -3.39 20.04 -5.17
N ALA A 189 -2.13 19.66 -5.16
CA ALA A 189 -1.24 19.80 -4.00
C ALA A 189 -1.21 21.26 -3.49
N GLY A 190 -1.16 22.24 -4.40
CA GLY A 190 -1.20 23.65 -4.04
C GLY A 190 -2.53 24.14 -3.43
N GLN A 191 -3.60 23.33 -3.47
CA GLN A 191 -4.91 23.66 -2.87
C GLN A 191 -5.13 23.01 -1.50
N LEU A 192 -4.35 21.96 -1.17
CA LEU A 192 -4.49 21.21 0.06
C LEU A 192 -3.63 21.82 1.18
N PRO A 193 -4.10 21.77 2.45
CA PRO A 193 -3.36 22.31 3.58
C PRO A 193 -2.28 21.33 4.06
N GLY A 194 -1.28 21.87 4.77
CA GLY A 194 -0.23 21.09 5.44
C GLY A 194 0.99 20.81 4.57
N ASN A 195 1.76 19.80 4.96
CA ASN A 195 2.93 19.33 4.22
C ASN A 195 2.50 18.31 3.17
N VAL A 196 2.32 18.74 1.93
CA VAL A 196 1.83 17.92 0.82
C VAL A 196 2.99 17.48 -0.06
N GLU A 197 3.15 16.18 -0.23
CA GLU A 197 4.18 15.56 -1.06
C GLU A 197 3.51 14.75 -2.19
N ILE A 198 4.02 14.84 -3.41
CA ILE A 198 3.59 13.99 -4.53
C ILE A 198 4.54 12.78 -4.57
N ILE A 199 4.01 11.61 -4.22
CA ILE A 199 4.78 10.35 -4.20
C ILE A 199 4.60 9.53 -5.49
N ALA A 200 3.66 9.92 -6.37
CA ALA A 200 3.48 9.27 -7.66
C ALA A 200 4.73 9.40 -8.52
N SER A 201 5.31 8.28 -8.94
CA SER A 201 6.45 8.28 -9.84
C SER A 201 6.00 8.51 -11.28
N PHE A 202 6.22 9.71 -11.82
CA PHE A 202 5.99 10.05 -13.23
C PHE A 202 7.24 9.88 -14.09
N ALA A 203 8.41 9.84 -13.45
CA ALA A 203 9.66 9.59 -14.15
C ALA A 203 9.74 8.10 -14.53
N LYS A 204 10.07 7.80 -15.79
CA LYS A 204 10.88 6.61 -16.04
C LYS A 204 12.09 6.79 -15.15
N ARG A 205 12.24 5.95 -14.11
CA ARG A 205 13.47 5.94 -13.33
C ARG A 205 14.60 5.75 -14.34
N GLU A 206 15.44 6.75 -14.52
CA GLU A 206 16.74 6.56 -15.10
C GLU A 206 17.49 5.70 -14.09
N HIS A 207 17.46 4.40 -14.32
CA HIS A 207 18.16 3.44 -13.48
C HIS A 207 19.64 3.50 -13.87
N ASP A 208 20.44 4.16 -13.06
CA ASP A 208 21.90 4.24 -13.26
C ASP A 208 22.59 2.86 -13.20
N SER A 209 21.90 1.80 -12.76
CA SER A 209 22.40 0.43 -12.81
C SER A 209 21.26 -0.61 -12.72
N TRP A 210 20.88 -1.18 -13.85
CA TRP A 210 20.06 -2.38 -13.92
C TRP A 210 20.86 -3.60 -13.44
N ARG A 211 20.22 -4.47 -12.62
CA ARG A 211 20.79 -5.78 -12.30
C ARG A 211 20.26 -6.84 -13.28
N SER A 212 21.03 -7.90 -13.41
CA SER A 212 20.55 -9.09 -14.13
C SER A 212 19.45 -9.78 -13.31
N PRO A 213 18.39 -10.28 -13.97
CA PRO A 213 17.32 -10.97 -13.29
C PRO A 213 17.75 -12.35 -12.78
N GLU A 214 17.31 -12.72 -11.56
CA GLU A 214 17.43 -14.06 -11.04
C GLU A 214 16.05 -14.73 -10.98
N PRO A 215 15.91 -16.01 -11.45
CA PRO A 215 14.62 -16.69 -11.51
C PRO A 215 13.90 -16.77 -10.15
N GLY A 216 14.64 -17.00 -9.05
CA GLY A 216 14.06 -17.14 -7.72
C GLY A 216 13.27 -15.91 -7.25
N GLU A 217 13.86 -14.72 -7.34
CA GLU A 217 13.22 -13.45 -6.96
C GLU A 217 11.94 -13.18 -7.74
N ILE A 218 11.95 -13.52 -9.03
CA ILE A 218 10.79 -13.36 -9.91
C ILE A 218 9.67 -14.33 -9.54
N LEU A 219 10.00 -15.60 -9.29
CA LEU A 219 9.02 -16.60 -8.90
C LEU A 219 8.37 -16.27 -7.55
N GLU A 220 9.13 -15.81 -6.57
CA GLU A 220 8.60 -15.31 -5.30
C GLU A 220 7.63 -14.14 -5.48
N MET A 221 7.98 -13.19 -6.35
CA MET A 221 7.08 -12.07 -6.66
C MET A 221 5.77 -12.54 -7.30
N LEU A 222 5.85 -13.49 -8.23
CA LEU A 222 4.70 -14.03 -8.95
C LEU A 222 3.78 -14.87 -8.04
N GLN A 223 4.31 -15.51 -6.99
CA GLN A 223 3.47 -16.20 -6.00
C GLN A 223 2.48 -15.26 -5.30
N ARG A 224 2.82 -13.99 -5.18
CA ARG A 224 1.97 -12.98 -4.53
C ARG A 224 0.87 -12.46 -5.46
N ARG A 225 1.12 -12.37 -6.77
CA ARG A 225 0.17 -11.89 -7.77
C ARG A 225 0.70 -12.07 -9.20
N PRO A 226 -0.20 -12.17 -10.21
CA PRO A 226 0.20 -12.06 -11.61
C PRO A 226 0.84 -10.70 -11.91
N CYS A 227 1.96 -10.69 -12.66
CA CYS A 227 2.67 -9.48 -13.07
C CYS A 227 3.03 -9.54 -14.56
N THR A 228 3.20 -8.36 -15.18
CA THR A 228 3.81 -8.26 -16.51
C THR A 228 5.34 -8.20 -16.40
N ALA A 229 6.06 -8.53 -17.48
CA ALA A 229 7.53 -8.41 -17.48
C ALA A 229 8.02 -6.98 -17.17
N PRO A 230 7.39 -5.89 -17.67
CA PRO A 230 7.70 -4.53 -17.24
C PRO A 230 7.50 -4.28 -15.74
N ASP A 231 6.39 -4.78 -15.15
CA ASP A 231 6.13 -4.62 -13.71
C ASP A 231 7.20 -5.30 -12.86
N ILE A 232 7.66 -6.48 -13.28
CA ILE A 232 8.73 -7.25 -12.62
C ILE A 232 10.06 -6.48 -12.73
N SER A 233 10.40 -6.02 -13.94
CA SER A 233 11.61 -5.26 -14.21
C SER A 233 11.67 -4.00 -13.33
N GLU A 234 10.58 -3.26 -13.24
CA GLU A 234 10.50 -2.05 -12.43
C GLU A 234 10.59 -2.35 -10.92
N ALA A 235 9.81 -3.32 -10.44
CA ALA A 235 9.74 -3.63 -9.01
C ALA A 235 11.05 -4.17 -8.45
N LEU A 236 11.78 -4.99 -9.22
CA LEU A 236 13.03 -5.63 -8.81
C LEU A 236 14.28 -4.90 -9.32
N ASN A 237 14.13 -3.77 -9.99
CA ASN A 237 15.23 -3.02 -10.62
C ASN A 237 16.08 -3.90 -11.58
N LEU A 238 15.41 -4.67 -12.44
CA LEU A 238 16.03 -5.60 -13.36
C LEU A 238 16.09 -5.01 -14.79
N GLU A 239 17.09 -5.43 -15.56
CA GLU A 239 17.23 -5.01 -16.95
C GLU A 239 16.02 -5.50 -17.78
N PRO A 240 15.25 -4.58 -18.43
CA PRO A 240 13.95 -4.93 -19.04
C PRO A 240 14.00 -5.98 -20.14
N ALA A 241 15.02 -5.93 -21.00
CA ALA A 241 15.15 -6.89 -22.11
C ALA A 241 15.53 -8.29 -21.60
N GLN A 242 16.40 -8.38 -20.58
CA GLN A 242 16.77 -9.64 -19.93
C GLN A 242 15.59 -10.19 -19.13
N THR A 243 14.86 -9.34 -18.41
CA THR A 243 13.64 -9.75 -17.68
C THR A 243 12.62 -10.34 -18.64
N SER A 244 12.34 -9.67 -19.76
CA SER A 244 11.41 -10.17 -20.76
C SER A 244 11.84 -11.52 -21.33
N ARG A 245 13.13 -11.69 -21.64
CA ARG A 245 13.66 -12.97 -22.12
C ARG A 245 13.53 -14.07 -21.08
N LEU A 246 13.89 -13.80 -19.82
CA LEU A 246 13.79 -14.77 -18.75
C LEU A 246 12.33 -15.19 -18.51
N MET A 247 11.38 -14.24 -18.60
CA MET A 247 9.95 -14.57 -18.46
C MET A 247 9.45 -15.50 -19.57
N GLU A 248 9.94 -15.33 -20.80
CA GLU A 248 9.66 -16.23 -21.92
C GLU A 248 10.26 -17.62 -21.65
N GLU A 249 11.52 -17.68 -21.22
CA GLU A 249 12.21 -18.93 -20.86
C GLU A 249 11.50 -19.71 -19.74
N LEU A 250 11.10 -19.02 -18.66
CA LEU A 250 10.35 -19.61 -17.55
C LEU A 250 8.98 -20.12 -17.99
N ALA A 251 8.34 -19.45 -18.94
CA ALA A 251 7.07 -19.90 -19.50
C ALA A 251 7.24 -21.14 -20.40
N ASP A 252 8.27 -21.18 -21.22
CA ASP A 252 8.59 -22.33 -22.06
C ASP A 252 8.98 -23.57 -21.23
N GLN A 253 9.58 -23.36 -20.06
CA GLN A 253 9.89 -24.39 -19.07
C GLN A 253 8.69 -24.82 -18.22
N GLY A 254 7.53 -24.18 -18.38
CA GLY A 254 6.31 -24.46 -17.60
C GLY A 254 6.37 -24.01 -16.14
N GLN A 255 7.36 -23.18 -15.77
CA GLN A 255 7.51 -22.64 -14.39
C GLN A 255 6.55 -21.49 -14.14
N VAL A 256 6.07 -20.82 -15.18
CA VAL A 256 5.03 -19.79 -15.12
C VAL A 256 4.04 -19.98 -16.27
N LEU A 257 2.80 -19.54 -16.05
CA LEU A 257 1.74 -19.52 -17.09
C LEU A 257 1.60 -18.10 -17.63
N LYS A 258 1.46 -17.98 -18.97
CA LYS A 258 1.11 -16.73 -19.63
C LYS A 258 -0.40 -16.56 -19.67
N MET A 259 -0.87 -15.39 -19.33
CA MET A 259 -2.26 -14.98 -19.40
C MET A 259 -2.37 -13.64 -20.12
N ILE A 260 -3.19 -13.57 -21.16
CA ILE A 260 -3.42 -12.31 -21.87
C ILE A 260 -4.66 -11.65 -21.26
N HIS A 261 -4.47 -10.45 -20.70
CA HIS A 261 -5.54 -9.62 -20.21
C HIS A 261 -5.41 -8.21 -20.80
N GLN A 262 -6.46 -7.74 -21.47
CA GLN A 262 -6.50 -6.40 -22.11
C GLN A 262 -5.29 -6.09 -23.03
N GLY A 263 -4.84 -7.10 -23.79
CA GLY A 263 -3.72 -6.95 -24.73
C GLY A 263 -2.34 -6.92 -24.08
N ARG A 264 -2.23 -7.19 -22.76
CA ARG A 264 -0.98 -7.33 -22.03
C ARG A 264 -0.77 -8.77 -21.60
N THR A 265 0.47 -9.24 -21.64
CA THR A 265 0.85 -10.57 -21.16
C THR A 265 1.21 -10.48 -19.67
N TYR A 266 0.47 -11.23 -18.86
CA TYR A 266 0.74 -11.46 -17.44
C TYR A 266 1.32 -12.84 -17.24
N TYR A 267 2.14 -12.99 -16.22
CA TYR A 267 2.74 -14.24 -15.81
C TYR A 267 2.28 -14.59 -14.39
N GLN A 268 2.02 -15.86 -14.12
CA GLN A 268 1.62 -16.38 -12.81
C GLN A 268 2.17 -17.78 -12.59
N PRO A 269 2.26 -18.28 -11.35
CA PRO A 269 2.65 -19.67 -11.08
C PRO A 269 1.66 -20.68 -11.70
N PRO A 270 2.10 -21.89 -12.02
CA PRO A 270 1.24 -22.93 -12.62
C PRO A 270 0.06 -23.39 -11.75
N HIS A 271 0.10 -23.14 -10.42
CA HIS A 271 -0.87 -23.62 -9.42
C HIS A 271 -1.47 -22.49 -8.57
N ALA A 272 -1.68 -21.30 -9.14
CA ALA A 272 -2.44 -20.26 -8.46
C ALA A 272 -3.93 -20.67 -8.45
N HIS A 273 -4.38 -21.32 -7.37
CA HIS A 273 -5.78 -21.57 -7.04
C HIS A 273 -6.30 -20.52 -6.08
#